data_62d8b3d48e45f48645a325aaa3782065
#
_entry.id   62d8b3d48e45f48645a325aaa3782065
#
_cell.length_a   1.000
_cell.length_b   1.000
_cell.length_c   1.000
_cell.angle_alpha   90.00
_cell.angle_beta   90.00
_cell.angle_gamma   90.00
#
_symmetry.space_group_name_H-M   'P 1'
#
loop_
_entity.id
_entity.type
_entity.pdbx_description
1 polymer ?
#
loop_
_entity_poly.entity_id
_entity_poly.type
_entity_poly.pdbx_seq_one_letter_code
_entity_poly.pdbx_strand_id
1 'polypeptide(L)'
;MDSKMFCFQCEQTAGGTGCKGNAGVCGKKYDIAGLQDKLTGALVGLARTTDGNTQPTENTYKLLIKGLFTTITNVNFNEETLNALIDEVHAEKEKIVPNCSTCGSPCGRNDDYDMAKVWDADEDIRSLKSLILFGIRGMAAYAYHAGVLGYTNDEVNKFIAKALFAIGEDWGMDLLLPIVLEVGKVNFTCMEMLDKANTESFGNPVPVSVPLKVEKGPFIVISGHDLYDLKQLLEQTKDKGINIYTHGEMLPAHGYPELKKYPHLKGNFGTAWQNQQKEFANIPAPVLFTTNCLMPPRDSYKDRVFTTEVVSYPEIVHIGEDKDFTPVIEKALELGGYAEDTQFTGINGGETVMTGFAHGTVLGIADKVIEAVKNGDIKHFLLVGGCDGARPGRNYYTELVKNTPADTVVLTLACGKYRFNDLDLGTVAGLPRILDMGQCNDAFSAVKVAVALAEAFGCGVNDLPLSIVLSWYEQKAVCVLLTLLYLGIKNIKLGPTLPAFVSPNVLNYLVEHYNIGPTGTVEDDLKAILG
;
A
#
# COMPACT_ATOMS: atom_id res chain seq x y z
N MET A 1 -8.84 -21.30 25.51
CA MET A 1 -7.41 -21.04 25.25
C MET A 1 -7.20 -19.57 25.51
N ASP A 2 -6.30 -19.24 26.41
CA ASP A 2 -5.99 -17.85 26.66
C ASP A 2 -5.43 -17.23 25.38
N SER A 3 -6.01 -16.11 24.95
CA SER A 3 -5.55 -15.39 23.75
C SER A 3 -4.17 -14.82 24.03
N LYS A 4 -3.15 -15.20 23.22
CA LYS A 4 -1.79 -14.66 23.36
C LYS A 4 -1.59 -13.41 22.51
N MET A 5 -2.43 -13.18 21.51
CA MET A 5 -2.44 -11.99 20.68
C MET A 5 -3.86 -11.68 20.23
N PHE A 6 -4.09 -10.46 19.81
CA PHE A 6 -5.26 -10.09 19.01
C PHE A 6 -4.81 -9.22 17.83
N CYS A 7 -5.23 -9.57 16.62
CA CYS A 7 -4.94 -8.77 15.42
C CYS A 7 -6.00 -9.04 14.34
N PHE A 8 -6.67 -8.00 13.86
CA PHE A 8 -7.67 -8.08 12.79
C PHE A 8 -7.48 -7.00 11.71
N GLN A 9 -6.25 -6.48 11.59
CA GLN A 9 -5.93 -5.33 10.74
C GLN A 9 -5.88 -5.60 9.23
N CYS A 10 -5.96 -6.87 8.79
CA CYS A 10 -5.89 -7.24 7.37
C CYS A 10 -7.03 -8.17 6.97
N GLU A 11 -7.26 -8.28 5.66
CA GLU A 11 -8.32 -9.12 5.09
C GLU A 11 -8.14 -10.62 5.42
N GLN A 12 -6.90 -11.08 5.59
CA GLN A 12 -6.59 -12.48 5.90
C GLN A 12 -6.78 -12.86 7.37
N THR A 13 -7.29 -11.96 8.20
CA THR A 13 -7.48 -12.24 9.62
C THR A 13 -8.26 -13.52 9.87
N ALA A 14 -7.83 -14.32 10.82
CA ALA A 14 -8.36 -15.67 11.05
C ALA A 14 -9.88 -15.66 11.29
N GLY A 15 -10.60 -16.46 10.51
CA GLY A 15 -12.05 -16.58 10.60
C GLY A 15 -12.85 -15.30 10.34
N GLY A 16 -12.21 -14.22 9.85
CA GLY A 16 -12.83 -12.90 9.71
C GLY A 16 -13.18 -12.23 11.05
N THR A 17 -12.57 -12.67 12.17
CA THR A 17 -12.87 -12.17 13.52
C THR A 17 -11.65 -11.75 14.32
N GLY A 18 -10.46 -12.13 13.88
CA GLY A 18 -9.19 -11.80 14.53
C GLY A 18 -8.25 -13.00 14.67
N CYS A 19 -6.97 -12.77 14.45
CA CYS A 19 -5.92 -13.72 14.77
C CYS A 19 -5.72 -13.75 16.28
N LYS A 20 -5.83 -14.95 16.87
CA LYS A 20 -5.68 -15.23 18.30
C LYS A 20 -4.79 -16.46 18.46
N GLY A 21 -3.96 -16.51 19.48
CA GLY A 21 -3.07 -17.66 19.72
C GLY A 21 -1.60 -17.33 19.50
N ASN A 22 -0.82 -18.23 18.88
CA ASN A 22 0.64 -18.12 18.81
C ASN A 22 1.13 -17.31 17.60
N ALA A 23 0.35 -17.23 16.53
CA ALA A 23 0.71 -16.49 15.32
C ALA A 23 -0.53 -16.04 14.53
N GLY A 24 -0.38 -14.98 13.76
CA GLY A 24 -1.33 -14.54 12.76
C GLY A 24 -1.21 -15.34 11.45
N VAL A 25 -2.22 -15.22 10.58
CA VAL A 25 -2.23 -15.86 9.24
C VAL A 25 -1.04 -15.42 8.38
N CYS A 26 -0.58 -14.18 8.55
CA CYS A 26 0.60 -13.63 7.87
C CYS A 26 1.94 -14.20 8.39
N GLY A 27 1.93 -15.07 9.38
CA GLY A 27 3.14 -15.61 10.02
C GLY A 27 3.71 -14.74 11.15
N LYS A 28 3.12 -13.58 11.45
CA LYS A 28 3.53 -12.74 12.58
C LYS A 28 3.27 -13.48 13.90
N LYS A 29 4.33 -13.68 14.69
CA LYS A 29 4.24 -14.32 16.00
C LYS A 29 3.54 -13.41 17.02
N TYR A 30 3.04 -13.99 18.12
CA TYR A 30 2.32 -13.24 19.17
C TYR A 30 3.18 -12.20 19.87
N ASP A 31 4.47 -12.48 20.08
CA ASP A 31 5.46 -11.56 20.66
C ASP A 31 5.64 -10.31 19.77
N ILE A 32 5.80 -10.51 18.47
CA ILE A 32 5.89 -9.42 17.50
C ILE A 32 4.57 -8.61 17.44
N ALA A 33 3.42 -9.28 17.52
CA ALA A 33 2.14 -8.57 17.60
C ALA A 33 2.04 -7.69 18.84
N GLY A 34 2.48 -8.22 20.02
CA GLY A 34 2.54 -7.47 21.27
C GLY A 34 3.52 -6.29 21.22
N LEU A 35 4.68 -6.44 20.55
CA LEU A 35 5.61 -5.33 20.35
C LEU A 35 5.05 -4.25 19.42
N GLN A 36 4.31 -4.63 18.37
CA GLN A 36 3.64 -3.66 17.51
C GLN A 36 2.52 -2.91 18.25
N ASP A 37 1.82 -3.56 19.17
CA ASP A 37 0.86 -2.88 20.06
C ASP A 37 1.57 -1.95 21.05
N LYS A 38 2.71 -2.35 21.63
CA LYS A 38 3.53 -1.48 22.49
C LYS A 38 4.05 -0.26 21.71
N LEU A 39 4.58 -0.46 20.51
CA LEU A 39 5.01 0.65 19.65
C LEU A 39 3.82 1.59 19.36
N THR A 40 2.66 1.06 19.01
CA THR A 40 1.46 1.88 18.79
C THR A 40 1.07 2.66 20.05
N GLY A 41 1.11 2.01 21.22
CA GLY A 41 0.87 2.65 22.51
C GLY A 41 1.87 3.77 22.83
N ALA A 42 3.15 3.57 22.51
CA ALA A 42 4.19 4.59 22.67
C ALA A 42 3.95 5.78 21.74
N LEU A 43 3.55 5.55 20.47
CA LEU A 43 3.19 6.61 19.53
C LEU A 43 1.96 7.41 19.99
N VAL A 44 0.92 6.74 20.52
CA VAL A 44 -0.24 7.41 21.14
C VAL A 44 0.22 8.22 22.35
N GLY A 45 1.08 7.67 23.21
CA GLY A 45 1.68 8.38 24.34
C GLY A 45 2.44 9.61 23.90
N LEU A 46 3.28 9.53 22.86
CA LEU A 46 4.01 10.66 22.30
C LEU A 46 3.06 11.73 21.76
N ALA A 47 2.04 11.34 20.98
CA ALA A 47 1.04 12.30 20.47
C ALA A 47 0.27 13.02 21.58
N ARG A 48 -0.03 12.35 22.68
CA ARG A 48 -0.72 12.93 23.84
C ARG A 48 0.14 13.94 24.62
N THR A 49 1.46 13.86 24.52
CA THR A 49 2.36 14.85 25.15
C THR A 49 2.42 16.16 24.39
N THR A 50 2.06 16.16 23.12
CA THR A 50 2.07 17.35 22.26
C THR A 50 0.78 18.16 22.32
N ASP A 51 -0.17 17.78 23.20
CA ASP A 51 -1.43 18.49 23.39
C ASP A 51 -1.27 19.75 24.25
N GLY A 52 -1.54 20.87 23.65
CA GLY A 52 -1.82 22.17 24.28
C GLY A 52 -0.62 23.01 24.72
N ASN A 53 0.45 22.45 25.26
CA ASN A 53 1.57 23.23 25.80
C ASN A 53 2.96 22.85 25.25
N THR A 54 3.07 21.73 24.59
CA THR A 54 4.33 21.23 24.04
C THR A 54 4.23 21.16 22.52
N GLN A 55 5.16 21.81 21.83
CA GLN A 55 5.18 21.77 20.36
C GLN A 55 5.91 20.51 19.88
N PRO A 56 5.32 19.73 18.96
CA PRO A 56 6.03 18.66 18.29
C PRO A 56 7.26 19.18 17.57
N THR A 57 8.34 18.41 17.57
CA THR A 57 9.52 18.68 16.74
C THR A 57 9.35 18.03 15.36
N GLU A 58 10.23 18.36 14.42
CA GLU A 58 10.30 17.63 13.15
C GLU A 58 10.55 16.14 13.38
N ASN A 59 11.41 15.81 14.36
CA ASN A 59 11.71 14.43 14.72
C ASN A 59 10.49 13.70 15.32
N THR A 60 9.65 14.40 16.08
CA THR A 60 8.37 13.86 16.58
C THR A 60 7.53 13.34 15.41
N TYR A 61 7.31 14.14 14.38
CA TYR A 61 6.52 13.74 13.22
C TYR A 61 7.17 12.60 12.43
N LYS A 62 8.49 12.62 12.24
CA LYS A 62 9.23 11.52 11.61
C LYS A 62 9.04 10.20 12.34
N LEU A 63 9.11 10.20 13.67
CA LEU A 63 8.90 9.01 14.50
C LEU A 63 7.45 8.51 14.45
N LEU A 64 6.46 9.41 14.48
CA LEU A 64 5.05 9.03 14.34
C LEU A 64 4.80 8.34 12.98
N ILE A 65 5.32 8.90 11.89
CA ILE A 65 5.19 8.34 10.54
C ILE A 65 5.93 7.01 10.43
N LYS A 66 7.20 6.95 10.81
CA LYS A 66 8.04 5.74 10.77
C LYS A 66 7.42 4.61 11.59
N GLY A 67 6.98 4.91 12.82
CA GLY A 67 6.39 3.93 13.72
C GLY A 67 5.06 3.37 13.21
N LEU A 68 4.17 4.22 12.71
CA LEU A 68 2.91 3.78 12.10
C LEU A 68 3.17 2.90 10.87
N PHE A 69 4.06 3.29 9.99
CA PHE A 69 4.39 2.51 8.80
C PHE A 69 5.02 1.15 9.17
N THR A 70 5.90 1.10 10.17
CA THR A 70 6.51 -0.14 10.68
C THR A 70 5.46 -1.16 11.14
N THR A 71 4.29 -0.72 11.62
CA THR A 71 3.22 -1.59 12.12
C THR A 71 2.20 -2.05 11.06
N ILE A 72 2.35 -1.65 9.80
CA ILE A 72 1.54 -2.15 8.69
C ILE A 72 1.74 -3.67 8.51
N THR A 73 0.76 -4.32 7.94
CA THR A 73 0.79 -5.77 7.67
C THR A 73 1.97 -6.13 6.76
N ASN A 74 2.74 -7.15 7.13
CA ASN A 74 3.88 -7.69 6.37
C ASN A 74 5.01 -6.67 6.11
N VAL A 75 5.35 -5.89 7.12
CA VAL A 75 6.48 -4.94 7.11
C VAL A 75 7.59 -5.42 8.03
N ASN A 76 7.39 -5.39 9.33
CA ASN A 76 8.43 -5.65 10.31
C ASN A 76 8.09 -6.85 11.20
N PHE A 77 8.99 -7.84 11.20
CA PHE A 77 8.92 -9.08 11.98
C PHE A 77 10.09 -9.20 12.95
N ASN A 78 10.92 -8.16 13.10
CA ASN A 78 12.16 -8.20 13.87
C ASN A 78 11.97 -7.51 15.22
N GLU A 79 12.14 -8.29 16.29
CA GLU A 79 12.03 -7.83 17.68
C GLU A 79 13.02 -6.71 18.00
N GLU A 80 14.27 -6.83 17.54
CA GLU A 80 15.32 -5.86 17.84
C GLU A 80 15.01 -4.48 17.26
N THR A 81 14.56 -4.44 15.99
CA THR A 81 14.23 -3.17 15.33
C THR A 81 12.98 -2.53 15.91
N LEU A 82 11.99 -3.34 16.35
CA LEU A 82 10.79 -2.82 17.01
C LEU A 82 11.12 -2.22 18.39
N ASN A 83 11.94 -2.90 19.19
CA ASN A 83 12.38 -2.38 20.49
C ASN A 83 13.22 -1.11 20.33
N ALA A 84 14.17 -1.08 19.39
CA ALA A 84 14.96 0.11 19.11
C ALA A 84 14.08 1.32 18.75
N LEU A 85 13.04 1.11 17.93
CA LEU A 85 12.13 2.18 17.56
C LEU A 85 11.25 2.65 18.74
N ILE A 86 10.83 1.74 19.63
CA ILE A 86 10.15 2.09 20.88
C ILE A 86 11.05 2.98 21.74
N ASP A 87 12.33 2.62 21.88
CA ASP A 87 13.31 3.39 22.63
C ASP A 87 13.54 4.79 22.01
N GLU A 88 13.60 4.90 20.66
CA GLU A 88 13.66 6.20 19.97
C GLU A 88 12.43 7.07 20.27
N VAL A 89 11.22 6.49 20.28
CA VAL A 89 9.97 7.19 20.62
C VAL A 89 9.99 7.67 22.06
N HIS A 90 10.44 6.84 23.01
CA HIS A 90 10.56 7.22 24.42
C HIS A 90 11.59 8.35 24.62
N ALA A 91 12.74 8.25 23.95
CA ALA A 91 13.78 9.28 24.02
C ALA A 91 13.28 10.64 23.46
N GLU A 92 12.47 10.63 22.40
CA GLU A 92 11.86 11.87 21.89
C GLU A 92 10.83 12.41 22.87
N LYS A 93 10.00 11.54 23.45
CA LYS A 93 9.01 11.93 24.46
C LYS A 93 9.67 12.59 25.68
N GLU A 94 10.78 12.06 26.17
CA GLU A 94 11.54 12.64 27.28
C GLU A 94 12.09 14.04 26.98
N LYS A 95 12.49 14.31 25.74
CA LYS A 95 13.01 15.64 25.32
C LYS A 95 11.91 16.70 25.30
N ILE A 96 10.69 16.35 24.89
CA ILE A 96 9.62 17.33 24.71
C ILE A 96 8.74 17.51 25.95
N VAL A 97 8.79 16.60 26.93
CA VAL A 97 8.04 16.70 28.18
C VAL A 97 8.85 17.49 29.21
N PRO A 98 8.35 18.66 29.64
CA PRO A 98 9.03 19.39 30.70
C PRO A 98 8.93 18.64 32.04
N ASN A 99 10.02 18.55 32.76
CA ASN A 99 10.02 18.09 34.14
C ASN A 99 9.19 19.04 35.01
N CYS A 100 8.33 18.48 35.86
CA CYS A 100 7.56 19.27 36.81
C CYS A 100 8.52 19.97 37.79
N SER A 101 8.42 21.29 37.86
CA SER A 101 9.23 22.10 38.79
C SER A 101 8.98 21.78 40.26
N THR A 102 7.85 21.12 40.58
CA THR A 102 7.42 20.82 41.96
C THR A 102 7.78 19.39 42.39
N CYS A 103 7.72 18.39 41.49
CA CYS A 103 7.95 16.98 41.83
C CYS A 103 9.17 16.35 41.16
N GLY A 104 9.82 17.08 40.24
CA GLY A 104 11.00 16.59 39.50
C GLY A 104 10.71 15.44 38.53
N SER A 105 9.43 15.08 38.38
CA SER A 105 8.99 14.01 37.47
C SER A 105 8.29 14.60 36.25
N PRO A 106 8.27 13.91 35.11
CA PRO A 106 7.49 14.31 33.95
C PRO A 106 6.03 14.55 34.32
N CYS A 107 5.48 15.71 33.95
CA CYS A 107 4.08 16.05 34.19
C CYS A 107 3.25 15.81 32.93
N GLY A 108 2.10 15.19 33.10
CA GLY A 108 1.13 14.98 32.03
C GLY A 108 0.84 13.51 31.72
N ARG A 109 0.18 13.27 30.60
CA ARG A 109 -0.21 11.91 30.14
C ARG A 109 0.98 11.21 29.47
N ASN A 110 2.05 10.93 30.23
CA ASN A 110 3.34 10.49 29.73
C ASN A 110 3.46 8.97 29.54
N ASP A 111 2.49 8.22 30.04
CA ASP A 111 2.51 6.76 29.92
C ASP A 111 2.15 6.33 28.49
N ASP A 112 2.72 5.23 28.05
CA ASP A 112 2.29 4.57 26.84
C ASP A 112 0.82 4.15 26.96
N TYR A 113 0.10 4.26 25.86
CA TYR A 113 -1.30 3.88 25.84
C TYR A 113 -1.44 2.35 25.75
N ASP A 114 -2.25 1.79 26.62
CA ASP A 114 -2.55 0.36 26.56
C ASP A 114 -3.54 0.08 25.42
N MET A 115 -3.06 -0.57 24.36
CA MET A 115 -3.87 -0.91 23.18
C MET A 115 -5.00 -1.89 23.48
N ALA A 116 -4.94 -2.64 24.60
CA ALA A 116 -6.06 -3.47 25.03
C ALA A 116 -7.34 -2.65 25.23
N LYS A 117 -7.23 -1.38 25.65
CA LYS A 117 -8.38 -0.46 25.76
C LYS A 117 -9.09 -0.19 24.44
N VAL A 118 -8.39 -0.32 23.30
CA VAL A 118 -9.02 -0.25 21.98
C VAL A 118 -9.63 -1.60 21.61
N TRP A 119 -8.87 -2.69 21.81
CA TRP A 119 -9.32 -4.02 21.39
C TRP A 119 -10.51 -4.56 22.19
N ASP A 120 -10.62 -4.17 23.47
CA ASP A 120 -11.69 -4.57 24.40
C ASP A 120 -12.81 -3.52 24.52
N ALA A 121 -12.75 -2.43 23.76
CA ALA A 121 -13.80 -1.40 23.75
C ALA A 121 -15.12 -1.93 23.20
N ASP A 122 -16.18 -1.16 23.41
CA ASP A 122 -17.46 -1.35 22.71
C ASP A 122 -17.24 -1.52 21.20
N GLU A 123 -18.05 -2.35 20.55
CA GLU A 123 -17.84 -2.76 19.17
C GLU A 123 -17.79 -1.58 18.19
N ASP A 124 -18.65 -0.57 18.38
CA ASP A 124 -18.68 0.60 17.51
C ASP A 124 -17.49 1.52 17.78
N ILE A 125 -17.13 1.74 19.04
CA ILE A 125 -15.94 2.52 19.42
C ILE A 125 -14.68 1.85 18.91
N ARG A 126 -14.56 0.53 19.10
CA ARG A 126 -13.44 -0.26 18.55
C ARG A 126 -13.37 -0.14 17.04
N SER A 127 -14.50 -0.19 16.35
CA SER A 127 -14.59 -0.06 14.89
C SER A 127 -14.08 1.31 14.43
N LEU A 128 -14.56 2.40 15.02
CA LEU A 128 -14.13 3.76 14.66
C LEU A 128 -12.66 4.01 14.98
N LYS A 129 -12.18 3.61 16.16
CA LYS A 129 -10.74 3.72 16.51
C LYS A 129 -9.87 2.87 15.58
N SER A 130 -10.34 1.69 15.15
CA SER A 130 -9.63 0.86 14.18
C SER A 130 -9.58 1.51 12.79
N LEU A 131 -10.67 2.10 12.32
CA LEU A 131 -10.69 2.85 11.05
C LEU A 131 -9.72 4.02 11.08
N ILE A 132 -9.67 4.78 12.19
CA ILE A 132 -8.70 5.86 12.37
C ILE A 132 -7.28 5.31 12.33
N LEU A 133 -6.96 4.32 13.19
CA LEU A 133 -5.61 3.76 13.31
C LEU A 133 -5.10 3.15 11.99
N PHE A 134 -5.94 2.34 11.35
CA PHE A 134 -5.55 1.67 10.11
C PHE A 134 -5.49 2.66 8.94
N GLY A 135 -6.36 3.67 8.93
CA GLY A 135 -6.29 4.77 7.97
C GLY A 135 -5.00 5.56 8.09
N ILE A 136 -4.60 5.99 9.30
CA ILE A 136 -3.35 6.74 9.49
C ILE A 136 -2.10 5.88 9.31
N ARG A 137 -2.16 4.55 9.53
CA ARG A 137 -1.07 3.64 9.16
C ARG A 137 -0.82 3.66 7.65
N GLY A 138 -1.89 3.58 6.85
CA GLY A 138 -1.79 3.68 5.39
C GLY A 138 -1.28 5.05 4.94
N MET A 139 -1.82 6.13 5.51
CA MET A 139 -1.37 7.51 5.25
C MET A 139 0.11 7.71 5.60
N ALA A 140 0.57 7.14 6.72
CA ALA A 140 1.95 7.23 7.16
C ALA A 140 2.93 6.58 6.16
N ALA A 141 2.52 5.48 5.50
CA ALA A 141 3.33 4.90 4.43
C ALA A 141 3.52 5.88 3.26
N TYR A 142 2.46 6.57 2.85
CA TYR A 142 2.53 7.58 1.79
C TYR A 142 3.39 8.79 2.20
N ALA A 143 3.18 9.28 3.42
CA ALA A 143 3.98 10.37 3.97
C ALA A 143 5.46 10.01 4.10
N TYR A 144 5.77 8.76 4.46
CA TYR A 144 7.14 8.25 4.55
C TYR A 144 7.83 8.25 3.18
N HIS A 145 7.19 7.69 2.15
CA HIS A 145 7.75 7.67 0.79
C HIS A 145 7.96 9.09 0.22
N ALA A 146 7.03 10.01 0.48
CA ALA A 146 7.21 11.41 0.10
C ALA A 146 8.38 12.04 0.87
N GLY A 147 8.51 11.73 2.17
CA GLY A 147 9.58 12.20 3.05
C GLY A 147 10.97 11.74 2.60
N VAL A 148 11.13 10.50 2.12
CA VAL A 148 12.39 9.99 1.53
C VAL A 148 12.83 10.84 0.34
N LEU A 149 11.88 11.40 -0.42
CA LEU A 149 12.13 12.31 -1.55
C LEU A 149 12.23 13.78 -1.14
N GLY A 150 12.17 14.10 0.17
CA GLY A 150 12.28 15.45 0.70
C GLY A 150 10.97 16.25 0.74
N TYR A 151 9.83 15.60 0.54
CA TYR A 151 8.52 16.24 0.58
C TYR A 151 7.82 15.98 1.92
N THR A 152 7.36 17.06 2.54
CA THR A 152 6.60 17.02 3.80
C THR A 152 5.40 17.96 3.73
N ASN A 153 4.39 17.71 4.55
CA ASN A 153 3.19 18.53 4.62
C ASN A 153 2.74 18.68 6.09
N ASP A 154 2.63 19.93 6.54
CA ASP A 154 2.25 20.27 7.92
C ASP A 154 0.85 19.79 8.30
N GLU A 155 -0.13 19.85 7.38
CA GLU A 155 -1.49 19.38 7.62
C GLU A 155 -1.48 17.87 7.89
N VAL A 156 -0.74 17.11 7.07
CA VAL A 156 -0.59 15.65 7.22
C VAL A 156 0.08 15.32 8.56
N ASN A 157 1.20 15.98 8.88
CA ASN A 157 1.95 15.74 10.10
C ASN A 157 1.11 16.02 11.36
N LYS A 158 0.45 17.18 11.41
CA LYS A 158 -0.41 17.60 12.54
C LYS A 158 -1.62 16.68 12.67
N PHE A 159 -2.20 16.26 11.54
CA PHE A 159 -3.35 15.37 11.59
C PHE A 159 -2.99 13.95 12.09
N ILE A 160 -1.85 13.40 11.71
CA ILE A 160 -1.39 12.11 12.24
C ILE A 160 -1.28 12.17 13.77
N ALA A 161 -0.70 13.24 14.32
CA ALA A 161 -0.61 13.44 15.76
C ALA A 161 -2.01 13.59 16.40
N LYS A 162 -2.92 14.38 15.80
CA LYS A 162 -4.31 14.55 16.24
C LYS A 162 -5.08 13.21 16.24
N ALA A 163 -4.92 12.41 15.21
CA ALA A 163 -5.59 11.12 15.09
C ALA A 163 -5.10 10.11 16.14
N LEU A 164 -3.78 10.05 16.38
CA LEU A 164 -3.21 9.25 17.47
C LEU A 164 -3.69 9.72 18.86
N PHE A 165 -3.77 11.03 19.06
CA PHE A 165 -4.35 11.60 20.28
C PHE A 165 -5.80 11.12 20.47
N ALA A 166 -6.64 11.21 19.43
CA ALA A 166 -8.05 10.78 19.48
C ALA A 166 -8.20 9.29 19.85
N ILE A 167 -7.30 8.41 19.37
CA ILE A 167 -7.27 7.00 19.75
C ILE A 167 -7.06 6.82 21.26
N GLY A 168 -6.21 7.66 21.86
CA GLY A 168 -5.91 7.65 23.28
C GLY A 168 -6.99 8.21 24.19
N GLU A 169 -8.04 8.83 23.65
CA GLU A 169 -9.12 9.47 24.43
C GLU A 169 -10.35 8.58 24.57
N ASP A 170 -11.11 8.82 25.64
CA ASP A 170 -12.38 8.12 25.90
C ASP A 170 -13.55 8.85 25.20
N TRP A 171 -13.43 8.99 23.88
CA TRP A 171 -14.42 9.67 23.05
C TRP A 171 -15.51 8.74 22.56
N GLY A 172 -16.73 9.28 22.48
CA GLY A 172 -17.88 8.61 21.88
C GLY A 172 -17.88 8.68 20.35
N MET A 173 -18.86 8.06 19.74
CA MET A 173 -19.03 7.99 18.28
C MET A 173 -19.14 9.38 17.64
N ASP A 174 -19.79 10.31 18.32
CA ASP A 174 -20.01 11.71 17.88
C ASP A 174 -18.71 12.48 17.68
N LEU A 175 -17.66 12.16 18.44
CA LEU A 175 -16.33 12.75 18.31
C LEU A 175 -15.40 11.94 17.40
N LEU A 176 -15.54 10.61 17.37
CA LEU A 176 -14.67 9.74 16.57
C LEU A 176 -15.04 9.71 15.08
N LEU A 177 -16.33 9.74 14.73
CA LEU A 177 -16.77 9.68 13.32
C LEU A 177 -16.24 10.87 12.48
N PRO A 178 -16.24 12.11 12.97
CA PRO A 178 -15.57 13.22 12.26
C PRO A 178 -14.09 12.98 12.01
N ILE A 179 -13.37 12.35 12.94
CA ILE A 179 -11.94 12.03 12.73
C ILE A 179 -11.79 10.95 11.64
N VAL A 180 -12.64 9.94 11.58
CA VAL A 180 -12.62 8.94 10.49
C VAL A 180 -12.77 9.60 9.11
N LEU A 181 -13.70 10.55 8.97
CA LEU A 181 -13.91 11.29 7.72
C LEU A 181 -12.72 12.21 7.40
N GLU A 182 -12.13 12.82 8.43
CA GLU A 182 -10.95 13.66 8.28
C GLU A 182 -9.70 12.85 7.85
N VAL A 183 -9.59 11.56 8.23
CA VAL A 183 -8.56 10.65 7.66
C VAL A 183 -8.64 10.66 6.15
N GLY A 184 -9.84 10.51 5.57
CA GLY A 184 -10.03 10.51 4.13
C GLY A 184 -9.60 11.81 3.46
N LYS A 185 -9.98 12.95 4.07
CA LYS A 185 -9.61 14.29 3.61
C LYS A 185 -8.10 14.49 3.58
N VAL A 186 -7.44 14.24 4.70
CA VAL A 186 -6.00 14.50 4.84
C VAL A 186 -5.18 13.48 4.05
N ASN A 187 -5.68 12.23 3.92
CA ASN A 187 -5.03 11.26 3.06
C ASN A 187 -5.07 11.67 1.58
N PHE A 188 -6.11 12.37 1.12
CA PHE A 188 -6.13 12.94 -0.23
C PHE A 188 -4.97 13.92 -0.44
N THR A 189 -4.75 14.86 0.50
CA THR A 189 -3.59 15.76 0.50
C THR A 189 -2.25 15.00 0.54
N CYS A 190 -2.19 13.92 1.32
CA CYS A 190 -0.99 13.09 1.44
C CYS A 190 -0.68 12.34 0.13
N MET A 191 -1.70 11.78 -0.53
CA MET A 191 -1.55 11.11 -1.83
C MET A 191 -1.13 12.10 -2.92
N GLU A 192 -1.67 13.32 -2.94
CA GLU A 192 -1.25 14.39 -3.86
C GLU A 192 0.22 14.75 -3.66
N MET A 193 0.65 14.89 -2.40
CA MET A 193 2.05 15.15 -2.05
C MET A 193 2.98 14.05 -2.58
N LEU A 194 2.60 12.77 -2.43
CA LEU A 194 3.38 11.64 -2.91
C LEU A 194 3.43 11.57 -4.44
N ASP A 195 2.29 11.79 -5.12
CA ASP A 195 2.22 11.87 -6.58
C ASP A 195 3.16 12.96 -7.12
N LYS A 196 3.13 14.14 -6.49
CA LYS A 196 4.05 15.23 -6.81
C LYS A 196 5.51 14.84 -6.57
N ALA A 197 5.83 14.24 -5.42
CA ALA A 197 7.18 13.80 -5.10
C ALA A 197 7.72 12.80 -6.13
N ASN A 198 6.92 11.81 -6.52
CA ASN A 198 7.30 10.82 -7.52
C ASN A 198 7.46 11.43 -8.91
N THR A 199 6.49 12.23 -9.37
CA THR A 199 6.50 12.80 -10.72
C THR A 199 7.56 13.87 -10.91
N GLU A 200 7.85 14.68 -9.90
CA GLU A 200 8.96 15.65 -9.95
C GLU A 200 10.34 14.98 -9.88
N SER A 201 10.47 13.86 -9.14
CA SER A 201 11.74 13.15 -8.98
C SER A 201 12.05 12.19 -10.14
N PHE A 202 11.04 11.57 -10.75
CA PHE A 202 11.23 10.49 -11.73
C PHE A 202 10.55 10.74 -13.08
N GLY A 203 9.81 11.85 -13.22
CA GLY A 203 9.04 12.20 -14.41
C GLY A 203 7.63 11.57 -14.40
N ASN A 204 6.76 12.04 -15.28
CA ASN A 204 5.44 11.44 -15.44
C ASN A 204 5.56 10.06 -16.09
N PRO A 205 4.92 9.02 -15.54
CA PRO A 205 4.93 7.70 -16.15
C PRO A 205 4.39 7.70 -17.59
N VAL A 206 5.06 6.94 -18.45
CA VAL A 206 4.66 6.72 -19.85
C VAL A 206 4.41 5.23 -20.10
N PRO A 207 3.45 4.87 -20.95
CA PRO A 207 3.12 3.49 -21.24
C PRO A 207 4.33 2.70 -21.74
N VAL A 208 4.51 1.51 -21.18
CA VAL A 208 5.60 0.59 -21.54
C VAL A 208 5.14 -0.86 -21.38
N SER A 209 5.56 -1.69 -22.36
CA SER A 209 5.46 -3.15 -22.26
C SER A 209 6.69 -3.68 -21.52
N VAL A 210 6.48 -4.42 -20.45
CA VAL A 210 7.52 -4.96 -19.58
C VAL A 210 7.61 -6.46 -19.78
N PRO A 211 8.76 -7.02 -20.19
CA PRO A 211 8.91 -8.46 -20.37
C PRO A 211 8.97 -9.19 -19.04
N LEU A 212 8.46 -10.42 -19.03
CA LEU A 212 8.59 -11.38 -17.93
C LEU A 212 9.75 -12.36 -18.16
N LYS A 213 10.61 -12.09 -19.13
CA LYS A 213 11.80 -12.85 -19.44
C LYS A 213 12.98 -12.37 -18.59
N VAL A 214 13.72 -13.30 -17.99
CA VAL A 214 14.99 -13.02 -17.31
C VAL A 214 16.15 -13.41 -18.24
N GLU A 215 17.01 -12.44 -18.53
CA GLU A 215 18.22 -12.67 -19.32
C GLU A 215 19.27 -13.45 -18.51
N LYS A 216 20.11 -14.22 -19.16
CA LYS A 216 21.22 -14.94 -18.53
C LYS A 216 22.19 -14.00 -17.82
N GLY A 217 22.82 -14.49 -16.77
CA GLY A 217 23.83 -13.78 -16.00
C GLY A 217 23.32 -13.19 -14.69
N PRO A 218 24.17 -12.50 -13.94
CA PRO A 218 23.82 -11.97 -12.62
C PRO A 218 22.66 -10.99 -12.68
N PHE A 219 21.74 -11.11 -11.72
CA PHE A 219 20.62 -10.18 -11.59
C PHE A 219 20.21 -9.99 -10.13
N ILE A 220 19.45 -8.93 -9.88
CA ILE A 220 18.82 -8.62 -8.59
C ILE A 220 17.33 -8.46 -8.81
N VAL A 221 16.52 -9.00 -7.91
CA VAL A 221 15.07 -8.74 -7.85
C VAL A 221 14.82 -7.72 -6.74
N ILE A 222 14.13 -6.62 -7.07
CA ILE A 222 13.73 -5.60 -6.11
C ILE A 222 12.21 -5.60 -5.95
N SER A 223 11.73 -5.68 -4.71
CA SER A 223 10.31 -5.74 -4.34
C SER A 223 9.96 -4.63 -3.35
N GLY A 224 8.71 -4.22 -3.35
CA GLY A 224 8.20 -3.15 -2.50
C GLY A 224 7.74 -1.95 -3.31
N HIS A 225 7.88 -0.74 -2.76
CA HIS A 225 7.28 0.46 -3.35
C HIS A 225 8.27 1.61 -3.55
N ASP A 226 9.42 1.60 -2.86
CA ASP A 226 10.30 2.75 -2.80
C ASP A 226 11.10 2.94 -4.10
N LEU A 227 10.77 4.00 -4.84
CA LEU A 227 11.43 4.34 -6.11
C LEU A 227 12.80 4.97 -5.90
N TYR A 228 13.05 5.59 -4.74
CA TYR A 228 14.37 6.13 -4.41
C TYR A 228 15.39 5.00 -4.21
N ASP A 229 15.03 3.97 -3.48
CA ASP A 229 15.88 2.78 -3.30
C ASP A 229 16.19 2.11 -4.63
N LEU A 230 15.18 1.96 -5.50
CA LEU A 230 15.41 1.44 -6.85
C LEU A 230 16.41 2.32 -7.64
N LYS A 231 16.27 3.65 -7.57
CA LYS A 231 17.20 4.57 -8.25
C LYS A 231 18.62 4.41 -7.71
N GLN A 232 18.79 4.36 -6.38
CA GLN A 232 20.11 4.15 -5.76
C GLN A 232 20.72 2.80 -6.17
N LEU A 233 19.91 1.73 -6.22
CA LEU A 233 20.36 0.43 -6.70
C LEU A 233 20.80 0.48 -8.17
N LEU A 234 20.02 1.14 -9.04
CA LEU A 234 20.35 1.30 -10.46
C LEU A 234 21.64 2.09 -10.66
N GLU A 235 21.87 3.15 -9.88
CA GLU A 235 23.13 3.91 -9.93
C GLU A 235 24.34 3.04 -9.51
N GLN A 236 24.20 2.27 -8.43
CA GLN A 236 25.28 1.44 -7.89
C GLN A 236 25.55 0.18 -8.72
N THR A 237 24.60 -0.29 -9.50
CA THR A 237 24.77 -1.46 -10.39
C THR A 237 25.14 -1.11 -11.83
N LYS A 238 25.19 0.19 -12.17
CA LYS A 238 25.58 0.66 -13.48
C LYS A 238 26.95 0.10 -13.88
N ASP A 239 27.03 -0.41 -15.11
CA ASP A 239 28.25 -0.96 -15.71
C ASP A 239 28.88 -2.16 -14.96
N LYS A 240 28.13 -2.80 -14.03
CA LYS A 240 28.60 -3.98 -13.28
C LYS A 240 28.18 -5.33 -13.91
N GLY A 241 27.49 -5.31 -15.04
CA GLY A 241 27.01 -6.53 -15.70
C GLY A 241 25.89 -7.24 -14.92
N ILE A 242 25.16 -6.52 -14.11
CA ILE A 242 24.03 -7.01 -13.29
C ILE A 242 22.74 -6.42 -13.86
N ASN A 243 21.75 -7.26 -14.13
CA ASN A 243 20.42 -6.84 -14.53
C ASN A 243 19.50 -6.67 -13.32
N ILE A 244 18.58 -5.72 -13.38
CA ILE A 244 17.59 -5.46 -12.33
C ILE A 244 16.20 -5.85 -12.85
N TYR A 245 15.47 -6.60 -12.03
CA TYR A 245 14.08 -6.98 -12.26
C TYR A 245 13.21 -6.50 -11.11
N THR A 246 12.09 -5.92 -11.45
CA THR A 246 11.07 -5.52 -10.46
C THR A 246 10.23 -6.72 -10.05
N HIS A 247 9.59 -6.64 -8.87
CA HIS A 247 8.60 -7.59 -8.40
C HIS A 247 7.46 -6.86 -7.70
N GLY A 248 6.24 -7.37 -7.83
CA GLY A 248 5.08 -6.84 -7.11
C GLY A 248 4.82 -5.36 -7.44
N GLU A 249 4.70 -4.53 -6.43
CA GLU A 249 4.39 -3.11 -6.59
C GLU A 249 5.55 -2.27 -7.19
N MET A 250 6.71 -2.86 -7.40
CA MET A 250 7.80 -2.16 -8.10
C MET A 250 7.62 -2.15 -9.64
N LEU A 251 6.72 -2.97 -10.22
CA LEU A 251 6.46 -3.01 -11.67
C LEU A 251 6.22 -1.62 -12.29
N PRO A 252 5.42 -0.72 -11.72
CA PRO A 252 5.17 0.60 -12.30
C PRO A 252 6.41 1.49 -12.48
N ALA A 253 7.51 1.17 -11.81
CA ALA A 253 8.79 1.88 -11.95
C ALA A 253 9.28 1.93 -13.41
N HIS A 254 8.96 0.91 -14.22
CA HIS A 254 9.28 0.87 -15.64
C HIS A 254 8.63 1.99 -16.47
N GLY A 255 7.54 2.58 -15.97
CA GLY A 255 6.88 3.72 -16.63
C GLY A 255 7.57 5.06 -16.39
N TYR A 256 8.35 5.21 -15.31
CA TYR A 256 8.98 6.48 -14.96
C TYR A 256 10.23 6.77 -15.81
N PRO A 257 10.30 7.89 -16.55
CA PRO A 257 11.39 8.20 -17.48
C PRO A 257 12.78 8.16 -16.85
N GLU A 258 12.94 8.71 -15.63
CA GLU A 258 14.22 8.78 -14.93
C GLU A 258 14.73 7.42 -14.44
N LEU A 259 13.86 6.43 -14.29
CA LEU A 259 14.22 5.05 -13.97
C LEU A 259 14.40 4.21 -15.22
N LYS A 260 13.51 4.38 -16.20
CA LYS A 260 13.55 3.66 -17.48
C LYS A 260 14.82 3.94 -18.30
N LYS A 261 15.49 5.06 -18.09
CA LYS A 261 16.74 5.40 -18.79
C LYS A 261 17.91 4.45 -18.50
N TYR A 262 17.84 3.65 -17.42
CA TYR A 262 18.85 2.66 -17.08
C TYR A 262 18.65 1.38 -17.91
N PRO A 263 19.57 1.04 -18.85
CA PRO A 263 19.36 -0.08 -19.77
C PRO A 263 19.38 -1.46 -19.10
N HIS A 264 19.86 -1.55 -17.87
CA HIS A 264 19.88 -2.78 -17.07
C HIS A 264 18.66 -2.95 -16.17
N LEU A 265 17.71 -2.01 -16.16
CA LEU A 265 16.36 -2.24 -15.68
C LEU A 265 15.58 -2.99 -16.76
N LYS A 266 15.50 -4.32 -16.66
CA LYS A 266 15.15 -5.21 -17.79
C LYS A 266 13.68 -5.58 -17.87
N GLY A 267 13.10 -6.01 -16.76
CA GLY A 267 11.76 -6.56 -16.76
C GLY A 267 11.20 -6.79 -15.37
N ASN A 268 10.11 -7.55 -15.31
CA ASN A 268 9.48 -7.91 -14.05
C ASN A 268 9.61 -9.41 -13.80
N PHE A 269 9.97 -9.77 -12.57
CA PHE A 269 10.08 -11.14 -12.09
C PHE A 269 8.87 -11.46 -11.21
N GLY A 270 8.19 -12.56 -11.49
CA GLY A 270 7.07 -13.01 -10.68
C GLY A 270 5.83 -12.11 -10.75
N THR A 271 5.00 -12.22 -9.74
CA THR A 271 3.67 -11.60 -9.66
C THR A 271 3.47 -10.83 -8.35
N ALA A 272 2.33 -11.01 -7.66
CA ALA A 272 2.04 -10.33 -6.42
C ALA A 272 2.66 -11.02 -5.20
N TRP A 273 2.74 -10.30 -4.10
CA TRP A 273 3.45 -10.64 -2.87
C TRP A 273 3.12 -12.03 -2.28
N GLN A 274 1.88 -12.51 -2.40
CA GLN A 274 1.47 -13.81 -1.85
C GLN A 274 2.13 -15.01 -2.54
N ASN A 275 2.72 -14.80 -3.72
CA ASN A 275 3.39 -15.85 -4.50
C ASN A 275 4.90 -15.91 -4.22
N GLN A 276 5.48 -14.97 -3.47
CA GLN A 276 6.92 -14.86 -3.18
C GLN A 276 7.56 -16.19 -2.76
N GLN A 277 6.94 -16.91 -1.83
CA GLN A 277 7.50 -18.17 -1.32
C GLN A 277 7.62 -19.28 -2.36
N LYS A 278 6.86 -19.21 -3.46
CA LYS A 278 6.93 -20.10 -4.60
C LYS A 278 7.88 -19.53 -5.66
N GLU A 279 7.73 -18.26 -5.97
CA GLU A 279 8.45 -17.58 -7.06
C GLU A 279 9.95 -17.43 -6.75
N PHE A 280 10.31 -17.17 -5.48
CA PHE A 280 11.70 -17.03 -5.06
C PHE A 280 12.35 -18.37 -4.63
N ALA A 281 11.63 -19.49 -4.66
CA ALA A 281 12.19 -20.78 -4.31
C ALA A 281 13.40 -21.10 -5.22
N ASN A 282 14.60 -21.25 -4.60
CA ASN A 282 15.86 -21.53 -5.28
C ASN A 282 16.26 -20.51 -6.38
N ILE A 283 15.77 -19.29 -6.30
CA ILE A 283 16.16 -18.23 -7.23
C ILE A 283 17.68 -18.00 -7.19
N PRO A 284 18.39 -17.97 -8.35
CA PRO A 284 19.84 -17.75 -8.39
C PRO A 284 20.20 -16.25 -8.34
N ALA A 285 19.52 -15.48 -7.51
CA ALA A 285 19.70 -14.04 -7.39
C ALA A 285 19.30 -13.54 -5.99
N PRO A 286 19.86 -12.45 -5.49
CA PRO A 286 19.37 -11.78 -4.30
C PRO A 286 18.03 -11.09 -4.54
N VAL A 287 17.24 -11.01 -3.47
CA VAL A 287 15.95 -10.30 -3.44
C VAL A 287 16.05 -9.19 -2.40
N LEU A 288 15.87 -7.94 -2.84
CA LEU A 288 15.85 -6.75 -1.99
C LEU A 288 14.41 -6.30 -1.75
N PHE A 289 14.01 -6.26 -0.49
CA PHE A 289 12.72 -5.71 -0.06
C PHE A 289 12.90 -4.29 0.47
N THR A 290 12.24 -3.34 -0.17
CA THR A 290 12.30 -1.92 0.22
C THR A 290 11.19 -1.53 1.18
N THR A 291 10.05 -2.18 1.11
CA THR A 291 8.85 -1.93 1.94
C THR A 291 7.99 -3.18 2.10
N ASN A 292 6.74 -3.02 2.53
CA ASN A 292 5.77 -4.11 2.50
C ASN A 292 5.53 -4.58 1.03
N CYS A 293 5.07 -5.73 0.71
CA CYS A 293 4.62 -6.80 1.60
C CYS A 293 5.67 -7.92 1.63
N LEU A 294 6.35 -8.08 2.71
CA LEU A 294 7.28 -9.19 2.92
C LEU A 294 6.50 -10.42 3.43
N MET A 295 6.60 -11.55 2.73
CA MET A 295 6.24 -12.84 3.32
C MET A 295 7.43 -13.44 4.08
N PRO A 296 7.21 -14.17 5.19
CA PRO A 296 8.29 -14.87 5.87
C PRO A 296 9.12 -15.71 4.89
N PRO A 297 10.41 -15.39 4.69
CA PRO A 297 11.24 -16.07 3.72
C PRO A 297 11.46 -17.54 4.09
N ARG A 298 11.48 -18.42 3.07
CA ARG A 298 11.76 -19.84 3.25
C ARG A 298 13.25 -20.13 3.15
N ASP A 299 13.71 -21.21 3.76
CA ASP A 299 15.11 -21.63 3.75
C ASP A 299 15.70 -21.78 2.35
N SER A 300 14.86 -22.06 1.34
CA SER A 300 15.30 -22.19 -0.06
C SER A 300 15.81 -20.89 -0.69
N TYR A 301 15.59 -19.72 -0.04
CA TYR A 301 16.06 -18.42 -0.55
C TYR A 301 16.37 -17.39 0.55
N LYS A 302 16.17 -17.71 1.84
CA LYS A 302 16.37 -16.78 2.95
C LYS A 302 17.79 -16.18 2.99
N ASP A 303 18.81 -16.96 2.63
CA ASP A 303 20.24 -16.59 2.63
C ASP A 303 20.62 -15.51 1.60
N ARG A 304 19.68 -15.15 0.73
CA ARG A 304 19.85 -14.14 -0.34
C ARG A 304 18.79 -13.05 -0.32
N VAL A 305 18.04 -12.95 0.79
CA VAL A 305 17.10 -11.86 1.04
C VAL A 305 17.80 -10.72 1.77
N PHE A 306 17.47 -9.49 1.35
CA PHE A 306 17.93 -8.24 1.97
C PHE A 306 16.73 -7.34 2.20
N THR A 307 16.80 -6.52 3.23
CA THR A 307 15.77 -5.55 3.58
C THR A 307 16.36 -4.15 3.73
N THR A 308 15.56 -3.12 3.55
CA THR A 308 15.93 -1.73 3.81
C THR A 308 14.71 -0.96 4.38
N GLU A 309 14.86 0.30 4.73
CA GLU A 309 13.82 1.17 5.29
C GLU A 309 13.19 0.60 6.57
N VAL A 310 11.88 0.55 6.63
CA VAL A 310 11.13 0.04 7.80
C VAL A 310 10.89 -1.47 7.74
N VAL A 311 11.18 -2.12 6.60
CA VAL A 311 10.99 -3.56 6.48
C VAL A 311 12.16 -4.30 7.12
N SER A 312 11.84 -5.27 7.98
CA SER A 312 12.86 -6.05 8.66
C SER A 312 12.35 -7.45 9.01
N TYR A 313 13.27 -8.42 8.93
CA TYR A 313 13.01 -9.80 9.31
C TYR A 313 14.23 -10.37 10.06
N PRO A 314 14.03 -11.23 11.08
CA PRO A 314 15.14 -11.80 11.86
C PRO A 314 16.19 -12.50 10.98
N GLU A 315 17.45 -12.31 11.30
CA GLU A 315 18.62 -12.95 10.64
C GLU A 315 18.83 -12.54 9.17
N ILE A 316 18.09 -11.56 8.65
CA ILE A 316 18.26 -11.03 7.30
C ILE A 316 19.10 -9.76 7.35
N VAL A 317 20.03 -9.62 6.39
CA VAL A 317 20.86 -8.42 6.25
C VAL A 317 19.97 -7.22 5.93
N HIS A 318 20.06 -6.20 6.77
CA HIS A 318 19.34 -4.94 6.60
C HIS A 318 20.31 -3.88 6.08
N ILE A 319 19.95 -3.23 4.98
CA ILE A 319 20.67 -2.10 4.39
C ILE A 319 20.27 -0.83 5.14
N GLY A 320 21.24 -0.11 5.66
CA GLY A 320 21.06 1.09 6.46
C GLY A 320 20.62 2.33 5.65
N GLU A 321 20.55 3.46 6.36
CA GLU A 321 20.17 4.76 5.79
C GLU A 321 21.19 5.28 4.76
N ASP A 322 22.44 4.81 4.80
CA ASP A 322 23.48 5.11 3.82
C ASP A 322 23.24 4.51 2.43
N LYS A 323 22.28 3.58 2.33
CA LYS A 323 21.91 2.91 1.08
C LYS A 323 23.09 2.26 0.35
N ASP A 324 24.03 1.70 1.10
CA ASP A 324 25.12 0.89 0.52
C ASP A 324 24.60 -0.50 0.12
N PHE A 325 24.29 -0.68 -1.16
CA PHE A 325 23.83 -1.95 -1.72
C PHE A 325 24.97 -2.90 -2.10
N THR A 326 26.23 -2.62 -1.69
CA THR A 326 27.37 -3.51 -1.94
C THR A 326 27.09 -4.97 -1.55
N PRO A 327 26.50 -5.30 -0.38
CA PRO A 327 26.21 -6.69 -0.02
C PRO A 327 25.23 -7.38 -0.99
N VAL A 328 24.26 -6.65 -1.53
CA VAL A 328 23.28 -7.18 -2.51
C VAL A 328 23.97 -7.43 -3.86
N ILE A 329 24.84 -6.50 -4.27
CA ILE A 329 25.63 -6.57 -5.52
C ILE A 329 26.59 -7.75 -5.48
N GLU A 330 27.34 -7.92 -4.39
CA GLU A 330 28.27 -9.03 -4.21
C GLU A 330 27.54 -10.37 -4.24
N LYS A 331 26.39 -10.46 -3.59
CA LYS A 331 25.55 -11.67 -3.60
C LYS A 331 25.04 -12.00 -5.01
N ALA A 332 24.69 -11.00 -5.82
CA ALA A 332 24.27 -11.22 -7.20
C ALA A 332 25.43 -11.77 -8.06
N LEU A 333 26.62 -11.25 -7.89
CA LEU A 333 27.82 -11.75 -8.59
C LEU A 333 28.22 -13.16 -8.12
N GLU A 334 28.11 -13.45 -6.82
CA GLU A 334 28.35 -14.79 -6.25
C GLU A 334 27.40 -15.83 -6.82
N LEU A 335 26.11 -15.53 -6.90
CA LEU A 335 25.08 -16.45 -7.39
C LEU A 335 25.10 -16.63 -8.90
N GLY A 336 25.57 -15.63 -9.66
CA GLY A 336 25.81 -15.70 -11.10
C GLY A 336 24.58 -15.70 -12.00
N GLY A 337 23.36 -15.81 -11.44
CA GLY A 337 22.11 -15.80 -12.20
C GLY A 337 21.81 -17.06 -12.99
N TYR A 338 20.90 -16.97 -13.95
CA TYR A 338 20.57 -18.10 -14.84
C TYR A 338 21.67 -18.31 -15.91
N ALA A 339 21.93 -19.56 -16.26
CA ALA A 339 22.91 -19.93 -17.28
C ALA A 339 22.46 -19.57 -18.72
N GLU A 340 21.15 -19.45 -18.93
CA GLU A 340 20.51 -19.09 -20.19
C GLU A 340 19.30 -18.19 -19.95
N ASP A 341 18.85 -17.51 -21.00
CA ASP A 341 17.62 -16.71 -20.95
C ASP A 341 16.43 -17.59 -20.54
N THR A 342 15.68 -17.15 -19.54
CA THR A 342 14.57 -17.91 -18.99
C THR A 342 13.25 -17.14 -19.14
N GLN A 343 12.29 -17.71 -19.87
CA GLN A 343 10.97 -17.12 -20.04
C GLN A 343 10.06 -17.51 -18.88
N PHE A 344 9.47 -16.50 -18.25
CA PHE A 344 8.38 -16.64 -17.28
C PHE A 344 7.08 -16.09 -17.86
N THR A 345 5.96 -16.43 -17.24
CA THR A 345 4.64 -15.97 -17.64
C THR A 345 3.89 -15.43 -16.43
N GLY A 346 2.94 -14.52 -16.69
CA GLY A 346 1.92 -14.18 -15.70
C GLY A 346 0.98 -15.34 -15.39
N ILE A 347 0.03 -15.13 -14.50
CA ILE A 347 -0.87 -16.20 -14.03
C ILE A 347 -1.84 -16.69 -15.11
N ASN A 348 -2.06 -15.93 -16.17
CA ASN A 348 -2.90 -16.27 -17.31
C ASN A 348 -2.09 -16.72 -18.55
N GLY A 349 -0.77 -16.80 -18.44
CA GLY A 349 0.11 -17.28 -19.50
C GLY A 349 0.73 -16.19 -20.39
N GLY A 350 0.46 -14.91 -20.11
CA GLY A 350 1.09 -13.79 -20.84
C GLY A 350 2.58 -13.68 -20.54
N GLU A 351 3.38 -13.29 -21.52
CA GLU A 351 4.84 -13.16 -21.43
C GLU A 351 5.30 -11.71 -21.20
N THR A 352 4.36 -10.78 -21.26
CA THR A 352 4.57 -9.35 -21.03
C THR A 352 3.41 -8.76 -20.26
N VAL A 353 3.67 -7.66 -19.55
CA VAL A 353 2.67 -6.84 -18.89
C VAL A 353 2.86 -5.37 -19.29
N MET A 354 1.80 -4.57 -19.25
CA MET A 354 1.89 -3.14 -19.53
C MET A 354 1.67 -2.35 -18.25
N THR A 355 2.36 -1.20 -18.14
CA THR A 355 2.19 -0.21 -17.07
C THR A 355 2.42 1.20 -17.61
N GLY A 356 2.25 2.25 -16.78
CA GLY A 356 2.58 3.63 -17.12
C GLY A 356 1.39 4.49 -17.57
N PHE A 357 0.16 4.05 -17.34
CA PHE A 357 -1.06 4.80 -17.66
C PHE A 357 -1.50 5.71 -16.48
N ALA A 358 -0.56 6.41 -15.86
CA ALA A 358 -0.86 7.40 -14.82
C ALA A 358 -1.63 8.61 -15.39
N HIS A 359 -2.07 9.49 -14.48
CA HIS A 359 -2.90 10.65 -14.87
C HIS A 359 -2.26 11.52 -15.96
N GLY A 360 -0.93 11.74 -15.94
CA GLY A 360 -0.25 12.52 -16.98
C GLY A 360 -0.44 11.95 -18.39
N THR A 361 -0.36 10.64 -18.54
CA THR A 361 -0.63 9.93 -19.81
C THR A 361 -2.12 9.97 -20.18
N VAL A 362 -3.02 9.61 -19.25
CA VAL A 362 -4.46 9.51 -19.55
C VAL A 362 -5.06 10.88 -19.86
N LEU A 363 -4.69 11.92 -19.10
CA LEU A 363 -5.15 13.28 -19.37
C LEU A 363 -4.53 13.86 -20.64
N GLY A 364 -3.31 13.44 -21.01
CA GLY A 364 -2.70 13.83 -22.28
C GLY A 364 -3.44 13.32 -23.53
N ILE A 365 -4.30 12.30 -23.38
CA ILE A 365 -5.16 11.75 -24.44
C ILE A 365 -6.66 11.94 -24.15
N ALA A 366 -7.00 12.79 -23.18
CA ALA A 366 -8.39 12.97 -22.73
C ALA A 366 -9.37 13.29 -23.87
N ASP A 367 -8.97 14.15 -24.82
CA ASP A 367 -9.82 14.49 -25.96
C ASP A 367 -10.23 13.26 -26.78
N LYS A 368 -9.28 12.32 -27.01
CA LYS A 368 -9.57 11.06 -27.72
C LYS A 368 -10.51 10.15 -26.92
N VAL A 369 -10.29 10.08 -25.61
CA VAL A 369 -11.15 9.30 -24.70
C VAL A 369 -12.58 9.86 -24.70
N ILE A 370 -12.71 11.19 -24.59
CA ILE A 370 -14.00 11.88 -24.60
C ILE A 370 -14.73 11.67 -25.95
N GLU A 371 -14.00 11.76 -27.07
CA GLU A 371 -14.55 11.51 -28.39
C GLU A 371 -15.04 10.04 -28.53
N ALA A 372 -14.22 9.07 -28.09
CA ALA A 372 -14.59 7.66 -28.12
C ALA A 372 -15.84 7.35 -27.26
N VAL A 373 -16.00 8.00 -26.11
CA VAL A 373 -17.20 7.88 -25.29
C VAL A 373 -18.41 8.51 -26.00
N LYS A 374 -18.26 9.69 -26.57
CA LYS A 374 -19.35 10.38 -27.31
C LYS A 374 -19.81 9.60 -28.57
N ASN A 375 -18.87 8.92 -29.22
CA ASN A 375 -19.16 8.08 -30.40
C ASN A 375 -19.74 6.71 -30.02
N GLY A 376 -19.71 6.33 -28.74
CA GLY A 376 -20.16 5.03 -28.24
C GLY A 376 -19.16 3.88 -28.47
N ASP A 377 -17.90 4.20 -28.83
CA ASP A 377 -16.82 3.23 -28.95
C ASP A 377 -16.41 2.70 -27.57
N ILE A 378 -16.39 3.59 -26.56
CA ILE A 378 -16.21 3.26 -25.14
C ILE A 378 -17.54 3.55 -24.43
N LYS A 379 -18.16 2.51 -23.88
CA LYS A 379 -19.42 2.65 -23.15
C LYS A 379 -19.24 2.64 -21.64
N HIS A 380 -18.18 2.01 -21.15
CA HIS A 380 -17.98 1.87 -19.72
C HIS A 380 -16.50 1.86 -19.33
N PHE A 381 -16.20 2.43 -18.18
CA PHE A 381 -14.93 2.28 -17.47
C PHE A 381 -15.17 1.40 -16.24
N LEU A 382 -14.30 0.43 -16.02
CA LEU A 382 -14.33 -0.43 -14.86
C LEU A 382 -13.00 -0.33 -14.10
N LEU A 383 -13.01 0.33 -12.95
CA LEU A 383 -11.85 0.33 -12.07
C LEU A 383 -11.84 -0.97 -11.25
N VAL A 384 -10.90 -1.85 -11.56
CA VAL A 384 -10.63 -3.08 -10.81
C VAL A 384 -9.24 -2.97 -10.20
N GLY A 385 -9.16 -2.65 -8.92
CA GLY A 385 -7.88 -2.34 -8.30
C GLY A 385 -7.80 -2.72 -6.84
N GLY A 386 -6.67 -2.34 -6.23
CA GLY A 386 -6.39 -2.58 -4.83
C GLY A 386 -5.42 -3.74 -4.57
N CYS A 387 -5.38 -4.24 -3.35
CA CYS A 387 -4.43 -5.28 -2.96
C CYS A 387 -4.79 -6.66 -3.53
N ASP A 388 -3.80 -7.52 -3.62
CA ASP A 388 -4.02 -8.95 -3.82
C ASP A 388 -3.76 -9.73 -2.52
N GLY A 389 -3.97 -11.04 -2.50
CA GLY A 389 -3.75 -11.89 -1.34
C GLY A 389 -3.99 -13.37 -1.61
N ALA A 390 -3.64 -14.20 -0.63
CA ALA A 390 -3.69 -15.66 -0.75
C ALA A 390 -5.07 -16.27 -0.45
N ARG A 391 -6.01 -15.48 0.13
CA ARG A 391 -7.33 -16.00 0.51
C ARG A 391 -8.13 -16.42 -0.74
N PRO A 392 -8.88 -17.54 -0.69
CA PRO A 392 -9.81 -17.94 -1.75
C PRO A 392 -10.83 -16.84 -2.10
N GLY A 393 -11.31 -16.83 -3.34
CA GLY A 393 -12.30 -15.87 -3.82
C GLY A 393 -11.72 -14.76 -4.73
N ARG A 394 -10.39 -14.58 -4.77
CA ARG A 394 -9.75 -13.54 -5.60
C ARG A 394 -9.74 -13.86 -7.09
N ASN A 395 -10.05 -15.08 -7.48
CA ASN A 395 -10.27 -15.43 -8.89
C ASN A 395 -11.46 -14.70 -9.51
N TYR A 396 -12.37 -14.20 -8.66
CA TYR A 396 -13.46 -13.31 -9.05
C TYR A 396 -12.97 -12.14 -9.92
N TYR A 397 -11.86 -11.48 -9.55
CA TYR A 397 -11.34 -10.32 -10.28
C TYR A 397 -10.81 -10.69 -11.67
N THR A 398 -10.19 -11.87 -11.82
CA THR A 398 -9.78 -12.40 -13.12
C THR A 398 -10.98 -12.63 -14.02
N GLU A 399 -11.99 -13.34 -13.51
CA GLU A 399 -13.20 -13.65 -14.28
C GLU A 399 -14.05 -12.40 -14.57
N LEU A 400 -14.12 -11.45 -13.64
CA LEU A 400 -14.79 -10.17 -13.87
C LEU A 400 -14.19 -9.46 -15.09
N VAL A 401 -12.87 -9.32 -15.13
CA VAL A 401 -12.16 -8.62 -16.23
C VAL A 401 -12.26 -9.39 -17.53
N LYS A 402 -12.12 -10.71 -17.53
CA LYS A 402 -12.29 -11.55 -18.73
C LYS A 402 -13.66 -11.43 -19.39
N ASN A 403 -14.70 -11.23 -18.59
CA ASN A 403 -16.08 -11.18 -19.07
C ASN A 403 -16.58 -9.76 -19.36
N THR A 404 -15.72 -8.73 -19.30
CA THR A 404 -16.10 -7.38 -19.68
C THR A 404 -16.36 -7.30 -21.20
N PRO A 405 -17.42 -6.58 -21.64
CA PRO A 405 -17.66 -6.30 -23.05
C PRO A 405 -16.48 -5.62 -23.75
N ALA A 406 -16.42 -5.76 -25.08
CA ALA A 406 -15.31 -5.22 -25.88
C ALA A 406 -15.23 -3.68 -25.88
N ASP A 407 -16.30 -3.00 -25.54
CA ASP A 407 -16.43 -1.54 -25.41
C ASP A 407 -16.18 -1.03 -23.97
N THR A 408 -15.62 -1.88 -23.11
CA THR A 408 -15.24 -1.53 -21.73
C THR A 408 -13.73 -1.37 -21.60
N VAL A 409 -13.29 -0.27 -20.98
CA VAL A 409 -11.90 -0.04 -20.55
C VAL A 409 -11.75 -0.40 -19.09
N VAL A 410 -10.78 -1.22 -18.75
CA VAL A 410 -10.44 -1.62 -17.39
C VAL A 410 -9.27 -0.76 -16.89
N LEU A 411 -9.53 0.04 -15.86
CA LEU A 411 -8.52 0.77 -15.12
C LEU A 411 -8.04 -0.10 -13.96
N THR A 412 -6.75 -0.18 -13.73
CA THR A 412 -6.21 -0.96 -12.60
C THR A 412 -5.04 -0.28 -11.93
N LEU A 413 -4.77 -0.62 -10.68
CA LEU A 413 -3.61 -0.23 -9.90
C LEU A 413 -3.40 -1.21 -8.75
N ALA A 414 -2.23 -1.15 -8.13
CA ALA A 414 -1.82 -2.00 -7.01
C ALA A 414 -1.67 -3.50 -7.36
N CYS A 415 -1.39 -4.34 -6.38
CA CYS A 415 -1.10 -5.77 -6.58
C CYS A 415 -2.27 -6.57 -7.21
N GLY A 416 -3.50 -6.11 -7.05
CA GLY A 416 -4.68 -6.75 -7.64
C GLY A 416 -4.61 -6.90 -9.15
N LYS A 417 -3.86 -6.02 -9.83
CA LYS A 417 -3.61 -6.08 -11.28
C LYS A 417 -3.06 -7.44 -11.75
N TYR A 418 -2.23 -8.10 -10.95
CA TYR A 418 -1.60 -9.37 -11.33
C TYR A 418 -2.58 -10.52 -11.56
N ARG A 419 -3.84 -10.34 -11.17
CA ARG A 419 -4.90 -11.30 -11.49
C ARG A 419 -5.29 -11.32 -12.97
N PHE A 420 -4.95 -10.26 -13.72
CA PHE A 420 -5.40 -10.12 -15.12
C PHE A 420 -4.51 -9.24 -16.00
N ASN A 421 -3.44 -8.61 -15.51
CA ASN A 421 -2.64 -7.66 -16.29
C ASN A 421 -1.79 -8.33 -17.40
N ASP A 422 -1.69 -9.65 -17.40
CA ASP A 422 -1.05 -10.46 -18.44
C ASP A 422 -2.06 -11.00 -19.48
N LEU A 423 -3.35 -10.59 -19.39
CA LEU A 423 -4.35 -10.91 -20.40
C LEU A 423 -4.21 -9.96 -21.60
N ASP A 424 -4.36 -10.51 -22.80
CA ASP A 424 -4.61 -9.72 -24.01
C ASP A 424 -6.11 -9.62 -24.27
N LEU A 425 -6.69 -8.48 -23.90
CA LEU A 425 -8.10 -8.17 -24.19
C LEU A 425 -8.27 -7.35 -25.49
N GLY A 426 -7.18 -7.11 -26.22
CA GLY A 426 -7.18 -6.27 -27.40
C GLY A 426 -7.28 -4.77 -27.09
N THR A 427 -7.78 -4.01 -28.06
CA THR A 427 -7.87 -2.54 -27.98
C THR A 427 -9.30 -2.05 -28.23
N VAL A 428 -9.61 -0.86 -27.69
CA VAL A 428 -10.81 -0.09 -27.98
C VAL A 428 -10.43 1.36 -28.26
N ALA A 429 -10.94 1.95 -29.35
CA ALA A 429 -10.59 3.30 -29.79
C ALA A 429 -9.04 3.54 -29.90
N GLY A 430 -8.28 2.49 -30.21
CA GLY A 430 -6.81 2.54 -30.29
C GLY A 430 -6.08 2.54 -28.95
N LEU A 431 -6.78 2.31 -27.84
CA LEU A 431 -6.22 2.16 -26.49
C LEU A 431 -6.24 0.68 -26.07
N PRO A 432 -5.24 0.18 -25.36
CA PRO A 432 -5.34 -1.11 -24.68
C PRO A 432 -6.57 -1.11 -23.75
N ARG A 433 -7.24 -2.26 -23.65
CA ARG A 433 -8.42 -2.35 -22.77
C ARG A 433 -8.08 -2.45 -21.29
N ILE A 434 -6.83 -2.78 -20.94
CA ILE A 434 -6.32 -2.76 -19.56
C ILE A 434 -5.31 -1.64 -19.44
N LEU A 435 -5.56 -0.68 -18.55
CA LEU A 435 -4.69 0.48 -18.28
C LEU A 435 -4.19 0.40 -16.84
N ASP A 436 -2.94 -0.01 -16.65
CA ASP A 436 -2.29 0.00 -15.34
C ASP A 436 -1.81 1.40 -14.98
N MET A 437 -2.46 1.99 -13.98
CA MET A 437 -2.24 3.37 -13.52
C MET A 437 -1.10 3.49 -12.52
N GLY A 438 -0.56 2.39 -11.98
CA GLY A 438 0.59 2.44 -11.08
C GLY A 438 0.49 1.54 -9.84
N GLN A 439 1.26 1.90 -8.83
CA GLN A 439 1.25 1.29 -7.49
C GLN A 439 -0.03 1.64 -6.73
N CYS A 440 -0.27 1.01 -5.57
CA CYS A 440 -1.26 1.53 -4.61
C CYS A 440 -0.89 2.94 -4.13
N ASN A 441 0.40 3.30 -4.12
CA ASN A 441 0.90 4.64 -3.86
C ASN A 441 0.46 5.68 -4.92
N ASP A 442 0.08 5.23 -6.13
CA ASP A 442 -0.37 6.08 -7.23
C ASP A 442 -1.91 6.22 -7.30
N ALA A 443 -2.63 5.85 -6.22
CA ALA A 443 -4.09 5.92 -6.18
C ALA A 443 -4.65 7.34 -6.45
N PHE A 444 -3.89 8.40 -6.14
CA PHE A 444 -4.22 9.77 -6.51
C PHE A 444 -4.44 9.93 -8.02
N SER A 445 -3.66 9.22 -8.83
CA SER A 445 -3.75 9.23 -10.29
C SER A 445 -5.14 8.81 -10.79
N ALA A 446 -5.72 7.75 -10.20
CA ALA A 446 -7.07 7.29 -10.56
C ALA A 446 -8.15 8.31 -10.18
N VAL A 447 -8.04 8.91 -8.99
CA VAL A 447 -8.98 9.95 -8.53
C VAL A 447 -8.90 11.18 -9.44
N LYS A 448 -7.69 11.63 -9.78
CA LYS A 448 -7.47 12.79 -10.65
C LYS A 448 -8.05 12.59 -12.05
N VAL A 449 -7.91 11.40 -12.61
CA VAL A 449 -8.51 11.06 -13.92
C VAL A 449 -10.02 11.06 -13.83
N ALA A 450 -10.61 10.46 -12.80
CA ALA A 450 -12.07 10.43 -12.64
C ALA A 450 -12.67 11.85 -12.49
N VAL A 451 -12.04 12.71 -11.68
CA VAL A 451 -12.47 14.10 -11.50
C VAL A 451 -12.36 14.88 -12.82
N ALA A 452 -11.24 14.77 -13.52
CA ALA A 452 -11.05 15.49 -14.80
C ALA A 452 -12.03 15.03 -15.89
N LEU A 453 -12.36 13.74 -15.96
CA LEU A 453 -13.38 13.22 -16.87
C LEU A 453 -14.79 13.75 -16.49
N ALA A 454 -15.12 13.78 -15.20
CA ALA A 454 -16.39 14.33 -14.73
C ALA A 454 -16.55 15.81 -15.12
N GLU A 455 -15.51 16.62 -14.93
CA GLU A 455 -15.48 18.03 -15.37
C GLU A 455 -15.66 18.15 -16.89
N ALA A 456 -14.96 17.33 -17.67
CA ALA A 456 -15.04 17.35 -19.14
C ALA A 456 -16.42 16.95 -19.68
N PHE A 457 -17.13 16.08 -18.98
CA PHE A 457 -18.51 15.69 -19.32
C PHE A 457 -19.57 16.60 -18.68
N GLY A 458 -19.17 17.52 -17.78
CA GLY A 458 -20.09 18.43 -17.08
C GLY A 458 -21.02 17.71 -16.10
N CYS A 459 -20.55 16.64 -15.47
CA CYS A 459 -21.32 15.80 -14.53
C CYS A 459 -20.54 15.55 -13.23
N GLY A 460 -21.17 14.91 -12.24
CA GLY A 460 -20.49 14.44 -11.04
C GLY A 460 -19.70 13.15 -11.30
N VAL A 461 -18.72 12.83 -10.47
CA VAL A 461 -17.95 11.58 -10.60
C VAL A 461 -18.86 10.34 -10.53
N ASN A 462 -19.91 10.39 -9.72
CA ASN A 462 -20.89 9.29 -9.60
C ASN A 462 -21.82 9.15 -10.82
N ASP A 463 -21.84 10.12 -11.72
CA ASP A 463 -22.65 10.12 -12.95
C ASP A 463 -21.85 9.66 -14.18
N LEU A 464 -20.53 9.45 -14.01
CA LEU A 464 -19.69 8.88 -15.06
C LEU A 464 -20.08 7.42 -15.34
N PRO A 465 -19.90 6.92 -16.57
CA PRO A 465 -19.99 5.51 -16.88
C PRO A 465 -18.79 4.74 -16.29
N LEU A 466 -18.59 4.87 -14.98
CA LEU A 466 -17.49 4.33 -14.22
C LEU A 466 -18.04 3.51 -13.05
N SER A 467 -17.62 2.26 -12.95
CA SER A 467 -17.88 1.41 -11.79
C SER A 467 -16.59 1.03 -11.09
N ILE A 468 -16.65 0.86 -9.77
CA ILE A 468 -15.50 0.63 -8.92
C ILE A 468 -15.66 -0.69 -8.19
N VAL A 469 -14.71 -1.61 -8.43
CA VAL A 469 -14.63 -2.93 -7.80
C VAL A 469 -13.26 -3.06 -7.15
N LEU A 470 -13.22 -3.00 -5.82
CA LEU A 470 -11.98 -2.97 -5.06
C LEU A 470 -11.69 -4.30 -4.39
N SER A 471 -10.42 -4.67 -4.42
CA SER A 471 -9.83 -5.74 -3.61
C SER A 471 -8.99 -5.12 -2.50
N TRP A 472 -9.24 -5.49 -1.25
CA TRP A 472 -8.46 -4.96 -0.13
C TRP A 472 -7.66 -6.06 0.56
N TYR A 473 -6.59 -5.67 1.24
CA TYR A 473 -5.79 -6.57 2.05
C TYR A 473 -5.24 -5.86 3.29
N GLU A 474 -4.62 -4.69 3.15
CA GLU A 474 -3.91 -4.01 4.24
C GLU A 474 -4.29 -2.52 4.35
N GLN A 475 -3.58 -1.80 5.20
CA GLN A 475 -3.96 -0.49 5.71
C GLN A 475 -3.97 0.63 4.65
N LYS A 476 -3.14 0.52 3.59
CA LYS A 476 -3.20 1.50 2.49
C LYS A 476 -4.52 1.43 1.73
N ALA A 477 -5.12 0.25 1.62
CA ALA A 477 -6.46 0.13 1.06
C ALA A 477 -7.53 0.81 1.95
N VAL A 478 -7.33 0.80 3.27
CA VAL A 478 -8.26 1.49 4.21
C VAL A 478 -8.20 3.00 4.01
N CYS A 479 -7.02 3.61 3.99
CA CYS A 479 -6.93 5.06 3.82
C CYS A 479 -7.42 5.52 2.44
N VAL A 480 -7.17 4.75 1.37
CA VAL A 480 -7.72 5.04 0.02
C VAL A 480 -9.25 4.97 0.04
N LEU A 481 -9.84 3.92 0.65
CA LEU A 481 -11.30 3.82 0.77
C LEU A 481 -11.88 5.03 1.50
N LEU A 482 -11.31 5.42 2.65
CA LEU A 482 -11.75 6.61 3.39
C LEU A 482 -11.65 7.89 2.55
N THR A 483 -10.62 7.99 1.69
CA THR A 483 -10.51 9.11 0.73
C THR A 483 -11.63 9.11 -0.29
N LEU A 484 -11.99 7.96 -0.86
CA LEU A 484 -13.11 7.86 -1.80
C LEU A 484 -14.44 8.26 -1.12
N LEU A 485 -14.63 7.88 0.16
CA LEU A 485 -15.82 8.28 0.92
C LEU A 485 -15.84 9.79 1.19
N TYR A 486 -14.70 10.38 1.56
CA TYR A 486 -14.59 11.83 1.74
C TYR A 486 -14.95 12.59 0.45
N LEU A 487 -14.53 12.08 -0.71
CA LEU A 487 -14.87 12.65 -2.03
C LEU A 487 -16.33 12.39 -2.46
N GLY A 488 -17.11 11.71 -1.63
CA GLY A 488 -18.52 11.41 -1.91
C GLY A 488 -18.71 10.33 -2.99
N ILE A 489 -17.70 9.52 -3.28
CA ILE A 489 -17.78 8.44 -4.26
C ILE A 489 -18.62 7.30 -3.69
N LYS A 490 -19.56 6.79 -4.50
CA LYS A 490 -20.57 5.80 -4.13
C LYS A 490 -20.48 4.54 -5.00
N ASN A 491 -21.32 3.56 -4.68
CA ASN A 491 -21.50 2.33 -5.46
C ASN A 491 -20.23 1.48 -5.58
N ILE A 492 -19.43 1.41 -4.49
CA ILE A 492 -18.19 0.65 -4.46
C ILE A 492 -18.49 -0.81 -4.09
N LYS A 493 -18.06 -1.75 -4.95
CA LYS A 493 -17.97 -3.18 -4.61
C LYS A 493 -16.65 -3.47 -3.93
N LEU A 494 -16.68 -4.04 -2.73
CA LEU A 494 -15.49 -4.31 -1.92
C LEU A 494 -15.37 -5.81 -1.61
N GLY A 495 -14.21 -6.39 -1.90
CA GLY A 495 -13.98 -7.82 -1.67
C GLY A 495 -12.53 -8.18 -1.38
N PRO A 496 -12.23 -9.49 -1.27
CA PRO A 496 -13.18 -10.63 -1.31
C PRO A 496 -14.06 -10.76 -0.07
N THR A 497 -13.73 -10.05 1.01
CA THR A 497 -14.53 -9.98 2.25
C THR A 497 -14.60 -8.54 2.74
N LEU A 498 -15.62 -8.23 3.54
CA LEU A 498 -15.68 -6.95 4.25
C LEU A 498 -14.68 -6.95 5.42
N PRO A 499 -14.17 -5.76 5.84
CA PRO A 499 -13.21 -5.67 6.92
C PRO A 499 -13.79 -6.16 8.26
N ALA A 500 -13.07 -7.06 8.94
CA ALA A 500 -13.47 -7.63 10.24
C ALA A 500 -13.55 -6.60 11.39
N PHE A 501 -12.91 -5.44 11.21
CA PHE A 501 -12.92 -4.35 12.19
C PHE A 501 -14.07 -3.35 12.01
N VAL A 502 -14.93 -3.56 11.02
CA VAL A 502 -16.12 -2.71 10.81
C VAL A 502 -17.31 -3.36 11.52
N SER A 503 -17.86 -2.66 12.50
CA SER A 503 -19.05 -3.12 13.24
C SER A 503 -20.31 -3.09 12.37
N PRO A 504 -21.37 -3.83 12.72
CA PRO A 504 -22.64 -3.79 11.98
C PRO A 504 -23.24 -2.38 11.86
N ASN A 505 -23.17 -1.56 12.90
CA ASN A 505 -23.71 -0.20 12.85
C ASN A 505 -22.89 0.71 11.93
N VAL A 506 -21.55 0.63 11.99
CA VAL A 506 -20.67 1.37 11.08
C VAL A 506 -20.84 0.88 9.64
N LEU A 507 -21.01 -0.43 9.42
CA LEU A 507 -21.29 -0.98 8.10
C LEU A 507 -22.62 -0.46 7.54
N ASN A 508 -23.69 -0.45 8.35
CA ASN A 508 -24.98 0.08 7.95
C ASN A 508 -24.87 1.56 7.53
N TYR A 509 -24.12 2.36 8.30
CA TYR A 509 -23.84 3.75 7.92
C TYR A 509 -23.15 3.85 6.54
N LEU A 510 -22.15 3.01 6.27
CA LEU A 510 -21.44 2.99 4.99
C LEU A 510 -22.36 2.55 3.82
N VAL A 511 -23.21 1.58 4.06
CA VAL A 511 -24.20 1.12 3.05
C VAL A 511 -25.22 2.22 2.76
N GLU A 512 -25.83 2.82 3.78
CA GLU A 512 -26.88 3.83 3.62
C GLU A 512 -26.37 5.12 2.94
N HIS A 513 -25.16 5.57 3.26
CA HIS A 513 -24.65 6.85 2.77
C HIS A 513 -23.86 6.74 1.47
N TYR A 514 -23.16 5.61 1.25
CA TYR A 514 -22.23 5.43 0.14
C TYR A 514 -22.55 4.24 -0.76
N ASN A 515 -23.55 3.42 -0.42
CA ASN A 515 -23.91 2.22 -1.17
C ASN A 515 -22.70 1.27 -1.39
N ILE A 516 -21.91 1.06 -0.32
CA ILE A 516 -20.81 0.08 -0.35
C ILE A 516 -21.42 -1.31 -0.16
N GLY A 517 -21.03 -2.25 -1.02
CA GLY A 517 -21.49 -3.63 -0.93
C GLY A 517 -20.37 -4.64 -1.16
N PRO A 518 -20.57 -5.89 -0.72
CA PRO A 518 -19.63 -6.97 -1.05
C PRO A 518 -19.65 -7.30 -2.53
N THR A 519 -18.58 -7.91 -3.03
CA THR A 519 -18.59 -8.59 -4.33
C THR A 519 -19.54 -9.79 -4.28
N GLY A 520 -20.31 -9.98 -5.35
CA GLY A 520 -21.23 -11.11 -5.53
C GLY A 520 -20.69 -12.17 -6.48
N THR A 521 -21.56 -12.72 -7.34
CA THR A 521 -21.13 -13.50 -8.50
C THR A 521 -20.70 -12.55 -9.63
N VAL A 522 -19.78 -13.00 -10.48
CA VAL A 522 -19.31 -12.18 -11.63
C VAL A 522 -20.47 -11.81 -12.54
N GLU A 523 -21.40 -12.73 -12.79
CA GLU A 523 -22.58 -12.52 -13.64
C GLU A 523 -23.51 -11.45 -13.06
N ASP A 524 -23.85 -11.57 -11.77
CA ASP A 524 -24.74 -10.61 -11.12
C ASP A 524 -24.11 -9.22 -11.02
N ASP A 525 -22.81 -9.17 -10.70
CA ASP A 525 -22.09 -7.90 -10.57
C ASP A 525 -21.93 -7.21 -11.93
N LEU A 526 -21.56 -7.94 -12.99
CA LEU A 526 -21.50 -7.37 -14.35
C LEU A 526 -22.87 -6.88 -14.82
N LYS A 527 -23.92 -7.63 -14.56
CA LYS A 527 -25.28 -7.20 -14.87
C LYS A 527 -25.69 -5.94 -14.10
N ALA A 528 -25.32 -5.83 -12.83
CA ALA A 528 -25.60 -4.63 -12.03
C ALA A 528 -24.76 -3.41 -12.46
N ILE A 529 -23.54 -3.64 -12.97
CA ILE A 529 -22.61 -2.61 -13.40
C ILE A 529 -22.95 -2.07 -14.80
N LEU A 530 -23.32 -2.96 -15.71
CA LEU A 530 -23.49 -2.63 -17.14
C LEU A 530 -24.96 -2.40 -17.56
N GLY A 531 -25.91 -2.77 -16.72
CA GLY A 531 -27.36 -2.64 -16.96
C GLY A 531 -27.95 -3.87 -17.60
#